data_a00a0571a7c554e311c44d0443688dcc
#
_entry.id   a00a0571a7c554e311c44d0443688dcc
#
_cell.length_a   1.000
_cell.length_b   1.000
_cell.length_c   1.000
_cell.angle_alpha   90.00
_cell.angle_beta   90.00
_cell.angle_gamma   90.00
#
_symmetry.space_group_name_H-M   'P 1'
#
loop_
_entity.id
_entity.type
_entity.pdbx_description
1 polymer ?
#
loop_
_entity_poly.entity_id
_entity_poly.type
_entity_poly.pdbx_seq_one_letter_code
_entity_poly.pdbx_strand_id
1 'polypeptide(L)'
;MKRRGKAEQFVRDLDLKRAIATTSFVMDGVRYTRTTFASLADGVIVCHIKASRKGALNIDVTLDSPFEHQTQKTANGVVLKVKGQDQEGIKAALAAECVADVRTDGTEATIIVSAATNFVNYHDVSGNAAQRNADYINKVKLMSYAQLEKRHVEAYQKQFATSSLVLPTDANASLPTNQRLEKFAGSKDMAMVALMYNYG
;
A
#
# COMPACT_ATOMS: atom_id res chain seq x y z
N MET A 1 1.46 -8.05 13.43
CA MET A 1 2.56 -8.93 13.88
C MET A 1 2.95 -8.51 15.30
N LYS A 2 2.50 -9.24 16.32
CA LYS A 2 2.88 -8.97 17.74
C LYS A 2 4.19 -9.69 18.05
N ARG A 3 5.33 -9.07 17.81
CA ARG A 3 6.64 -9.55 18.26
C ARG A 3 7.23 -8.58 19.27
N ARG A 4 7.94 -9.09 20.29
CA ARG A 4 8.52 -8.32 21.40
C ARG A 4 9.97 -7.88 21.14
N GLY A 5 10.55 -8.22 19.98
CA GLY A 5 11.95 -7.87 19.64
C GLY A 5 12.08 -6.44 19.11
N LYS A 6 13.27 -5.85 19.29
CA LYS A 6 13.64 -4.58 18.68
C LYS A 6 13.97 -4.80 17.19
N ALA A 7 13.42 -3.98 16.31
CA ALA A 7 13.78 -4.02 14.90
C ALA A 7 15.16 -3.37 14.70
N GLU A 8 16.06 -4.05 14.01
CA GLU A 8 17.40 -3.61 13.66
C GLU A 8 17.52 -3.45 12.15
N GLN A 9 18.54 -2.72 11.68
CA GLN A 9 18.79 -2.50 10.26
C GLN A 9 17.53 -2.06 9.50
N PHE A 10 16.75 -1.16 10.11
CA PHE A 10 15.49 -0.70 9.55
C PHE A 10 15.73 0.26 8.39
N VAL A 11 15.19 -0.07 7.22
CA VAL A 11 15.25 0.76 6.01
C VAL A 11 13.86 0.87 5.41
N ARG A 12 13.49 2.07 4.98
CA ARG A 12 12.33 2.33 4.12
C ARG A 12 12.80 3.01 2.85
N ASP A 13 12.29 2.55 1.74
CA ASP A 13 12.59 3.03 0.40
C ASP A 13 11.31 3.19 -0.41
N LEU A 14 11.27 4.19 -1.29
CA LEU A 14 10.22 4.38 -2.29
C LEU A 14 10.87 4.49 -3.67
N ASP A 15 10.68 3.47 -4.48
CA ASP A 15 11.07 3.50 -5.89
C ASP A 15 10.03 4.29 -6.70
N LEU A 16 10.36 5.55 -7.03
CA LEU A 16 9.47 6.43 -7.78
C LEU A 16 9.22 5.94 -9.21
N LYS A 17 10.18 5.23 -9.83
CA LYS A 17 10.02 4.72 -11.20
C LYS A 17 9.06 3.54 -11.28
N ARG A 18 8.85 2.86 -10.16
CA ARG A 18 7.99 1.68 -10.07
C ARG A 18 6.78 1.90 -9.17
N ALA A 19 6.70 3.03 -8.45
CA ALA A 19 5.74 3.33 -7.39
C ALA A 19 5.61 2.17 -6.37
N ILE A 20 6.76 1.68 -5.91
CA ILE A 20 6.84 0.57 -4.96
C ILE A 20 7.53 1.05 -3.68
N ALA A 21 6.84 0.93 -2.56
CA ALA A 21 7.39 1.18 -1.24
C ALA A 21 7.93 -0.13 -0.64
N THR A 22 9.19 -0.11 -0.21
CA THR A 22 9.83 -1.26 0.45
C THR A 22 10.22 -0.91 1.89
N THR A 23 9.96 -1.81 2.81
CA THR A 23 10.44 -1.73 4.19
C THR A 23 11.18 -3.02 4.51
N SER A 24 12.41 -2.92 4.98
CA SER A 24 13.17 -4.07 5.47
C SER A 24 13.70 -3.84 6.87
N PHE A 25 13.77 -4.89 7.66
CA PHE A 25 14.35 -4.89 8.99
C PHE A 25 14.74 -6.31 9.42
N VAL A 26 15.60 -6.39 10.43
CA VAL A 26 15.95 -7.66 11.09
C VAL A 26 15.30 -7.69 12.47
N MET A 27 14.69 -8.81 12.83
CA MET A 27 14.14 -9.06 14.16
C MET A 27 14.38 -10.52 14.53
N ASP A 28 14.96 -10.77 15.70
CA ASP A 28 15.31 -12.11 16.17
C ASP A 28 16.14 -12.91 15.16
N GLY A 29 17.10 -12.24 14.48
CA GLY A 29 17.97 -12.83 13.45
C GLY A 29 17.26 -13.17 12.13
N VAL A 30 16.00 -12.79 11.96
CA VAL A 30 15.23 -12.98 10.71
C VAL A 30 15.07 -11.65 10.00
N ARG A 31 15.46 -11.58 8.73
CA ARG A 31 15.18 -10.42 7.88
C ARG A 31 13.76 -10.53 7.34
N TYR A 32 13.03 -9.46 7.48
CA TYR A 32 11.70 -9.26 6.90
C TYR A 32 11.78 -8.17 5.84
N THR A 33 11.19 -8.44 4.68
CA THR A 33 11.02 -7.45 3.62
C THR A 33 9.54 -7.33 3.32
N ARG A 34 9.02 -6.12 3.35
CA ARG A 34 7.64 -5.80 2.99
C ARG A 34 7.66 -4.86 1.79
N THR A 35 7.02 -5.28 0.72
CA THR A 35 6.83 -4.50 -0.50
C THR A 35 5.36 -4.14 -0.63
N THR A 36 5.05 -2.88 -0.91
CA THR A 36 3.66 -2.40 -0.99
C THR A 36 3.50 -1.49 -2.20
N PHE A 37 2.41 -1.68 -2.94
CA PHE A 37 2.01 -0.82 -4.05
C PHE A 37 0.49 -0.77 -4.21
N ALA A 38 -0.01 0.32 -4.80
CA ALA A 38 -1.41 0.47 -5.19
C ALA A 38 -1.53 0.27 -6.70
N SER A 39 -2.11 -0.85 -7.13
CA SER A 39 -2.25 -1.20 -8.54
C SER A 39 -3.43 -0.47 -9.18
N LEU A 40 -3.16 0.55 -9.97
CA LEU A 40 -4.17 1.22 -10.78
C LEU A 40 -4.79 0.24 -11.82
N ALA A 41 -3.97 -0.67 -12.38
CA ALA A 41 -4.43 -1.67 -13.35
C ALA A 41 -5.47 -2.62 -12.78
N ASP A 42 -5.41 -2.89 -11.48
CA ASP A 42 -6.21 -3.93 -10.84
C ASP A 42 -7.19 -3.40 -9.77
N GLY A 43 -7.07 -2.12 -9.37
CA GLY A 43 -7.93 -1.49 -8.38
C GLY A 43 -7.73 -2.01 -6.96
N VAL A 44 -6.52 -2.50 -6.64
CA VAL A 44 -6.18 -3.09 -5.34
C VAL A 44 -4.87 -2.54 -4.80
N ILE A 45 -4.72 -2.57 -3.48
CA ILE A 45 -3.42 -2.42 -2.81
C ILE A 45 -2.86 -3.82 -2.56
N VAL A 46 -1.59 -4.02 -2.90
CA VAL A 46 -0.87 -5.28 -2.67
C VAL A 46 0.23 -5.03 -1.66
N CYS A 47 0.25 -5.82 -0.60
CA CYS A 47 1.33 -5.85 0.37
C CYS A 47 1.92 -7.27 0.41
N HIS A 48 3.18 -7.40 -0.03
CA HIS A 48 3.90 -8.67 -0.01
C HIS A 48 4.96 -8.66 1.07
N ILE A 49 4.98 -9.69 1.91
CA ILE A 49 5.91 -9.81 3.02
C ILE A 49 6.69 -11.12 2.86
N LYS A 50 8.02 -11.03 2.99
CA LYS A 50 8.92 -12.18 2.92
C LYS A 50 9.79 -12.24 4.16
N ALA A 51 9.92 -13.43 4.75
CA ALA A 51 10.86 -13.72 5.82
C ALA A 51 12.05 -14.52 5.29
N SER A 52 13.28 -14.23 5.76
CA SER A 52 14.49 -14.95 5.35
C SER A 52 14.60 -16.36 5.92
N ARG A 53 13.74 -16.74 6.86
CA ARG A 53 13.69 -18.07 7.49
C ARG A 53 12.32 -18.70 7.26
N LYS A 54 12.32 -19.96 6.81
CA LYS A 54 11.10 -20.74 6.57
C LYS A 54 10.22 -20.80 7.83
N GLY A 55 8.92 -20.58 7.67
CA GLY A 55 7.94 -20.62 8.75
C GLY A 55 8.05 -19.49 9.78
N ALA A 56 8.87 -18.47 9.54
CA ALA A 56 9.07 -17.37 10.48
C ALA A 56 7.98 -16.29 10.38
N LEU A 57 7.09 -16.35 9.40
CA LEU A 57 6.04 -15.39 9.18
C LEU A 57 4.73 -15.81 9.83
N ASN A 58 4.32 -15.09 10.87
CA ASN A 58 3.00 -15.19 11.48
C ASN A 58 2.28 -13.87 11.33
N ILE A 59 1.19 -13.85 10.56
CA ILE A 59 0.44 -12.65 10.18
C ILE A 59 -0.97 -12.74 10.75
N ASP A 60 -1.38 -11.67 11.41
CA ASP A 60 -2.77 -11.37 11.72
C ASP A 60 -3.09 -10.01 11.06
N VAL A 61 -4.16 -9.97 10.27
CA VAL A 61 -4.62 -8.76 9.58
C VAL A 61 -5.89 -8.29 10.24
N THR A 62 -5.90 -7.02 10.61
CA THR A 62 -7.07 -6.34 11.16
C THR A 62 -7.35 -5.10 10.32
N LEU A 63 -8.63 -4.81 10.14
CA LEU A 63 -9.13 -3.56 9.57
C LEU A 63 -9.90 -2.81 10.64
N ASP A 64 -9.80 -1.51 10.66
CA ASP A 64 -10.45 -0.64 11.64
C ASP A 64 -10.86 0.68 10.98
N SER A 65 -11.80 1.41 11.59
CA SER A 65 -12.28 2.70 11.12
C SER A 65 -12.66 3.58 12.32
N PRO A 66 -12.44 4.89 12.27
CA PRO A 66 -12.96 5.82 13.27
C PRO A 66 -14.48 6.02 13.18
N PHE A 67 -15.13 5.58 12.11
CA PHE A 67 -16.58 5.64 11.92
C PHE A 67 -17.27 4.40 12.47
N GLU A 68 -18.61 4.44 12.58
CA GLU A 68 -19.43 3.27 12.89
C GLU A 68 -19.11 2.14 11.89
N HIS A 69 -18.70 0.99 12.40
CA HIS A 69 -18.28 -0.10 11.53
C HIS A 69 -18.50 -1.47 12.14
N GLN A 70 -18.45 -2.48 11.28
CA GLN A 70 -18.48 -3.89 11.64
C GLN A 70 -17.34 -4.60 10.94
N THR A 71 -16.64 -5.46 11.68
CA THR A 71 -15.53 -6.28 11.15
C THR A 71 -15.90 -7.75 11.20
N GLN A 72 -15.71 -8.46 10.10
CA GLN A 72 -15.98 -9.89 9.98
C GLN A 72 -14.72 -10.62 9.49
N LYS A 73 -14.27 -11.61 10.24
CA LYS A 73 -13.23 -12.53 9.77
C LYS A 73 -13.79 -13.47 8.70
N THR A 74 -13.00 -13.71 7.67
CA THR A 74 -13.28 -14.71 6.61
C THR A 74 -12.27 -15.84 6.70
N ALA A 75 -12.39 -16.88 5.87
CA ALA A 75 -11.45 -18.00 5.83
C ALA A 75 -10.00 -17.52 5.56
N ASN A 76 -9.83 -16.50 4.72
CA ASN A 76 -8.52 -16.03 4.26
C ASN A 76 -8.27 -14.54 4.55
N GLY A 77 -8.98 -13.94 5.52
CA GLY A 77 -8.76 -12.52 5.77
C GLY A 77 -9.84 -11.87 6.60
N VAL A 78 -10.19 -10.62 6.23
CA VAL A 78 -11.13 -9.79 6.99
C VAL A 78 -11.90 -8.84 6.07
N VAL A 79 -13.15 -8.60 6.40
CA VAL A 79 -14.03 -7.60 5.78
C VAL A 79 -14.40 -6.56 6.84
N LEU A 80 -14.29 -5.29 6.48
CA LEU A 80 -14.73 -4.14 7.26
C LEU A 80 -15.84 -3.45 6.49
N LYS A 81 -17.00 -3.27 7.15
CA LYS A 81 -18.13 -2.47 6.64
C LYS A 81 -18.24 -1.21 7.46
N VAL A 82 -18.28 -0.08 6.79
CA VAL A 82 -18.29 1.25 7.41
C VAL A 82 -19.56 2.00 6.98
N LYS A 83 -20.18 2.66 7.93
CA LYS A 83 -21.32 3.54 7.71
C LYS A 83 -20.88 4.99 7.83
N GLY A 84 -21.38 5.84 6.94
CA GLY A 84 -21.16 7.27 7.02
C GLY A 84 -21.79 7.90 8.27
N GLN A 85 -21.40 9.13 8.57
CA GLN A 85 -21.92 9.89 9.71
C GLN A 85 -23.05 10.83 9.27
N ASP A 86 -24.10 10.93 10.08
CA ASP A 86 -25.12 11.95 9.92
C ASP A 86 -24.48 13.35 10.10
N GLN A 87 -24.84 14.30 9.25
CA GLN A 87 -24.33 15.68 9.32
C GLN A 87 -25.48 16.68 9.17
N GLU A 88 -25.54 17.66 10.06
CA GLU A 88 -26.50 18.78 10.01
C GLU A 88 -27.97 18.35 9.82
N GLY A 89 -28.35 17.25 10.46
CA GLY A 89 -29.70 16.68 10.35
C GLY A 89 -29.96 15.83 9.12
N ILE A 90 -28.99 15.71 8.22
CA ILE A 90 -29.05 14.83 7.04
C ILE A 90 -28.55 13.44 7.41
N LYS A 91 -29.38 12.43 7.16
CA LYS A 91 -28.99 11.03 7.37
C LYS A 91 -27.92 10.58 6.39
N ALA A 92 -26.89 9.93 6.92
CA ALA A 92 -25.85 9.35 6.08
C ALA A 92 -26.39 8.20 5.24
N ALA A 93 -26.25 8.33 3.92
CA ALA A 93 -26.54 7.28 2.95
C ALA A 93 -25.29 6.63 2.37
N LEU A 94 -24.10 7.25 2.59
CA LEU A 94 -22.83 6.71 2.13
C LEU A 94 -22.39 5.56 3.03
N ALA A 95 -21.98 4.46 2.40
CA ALA A 95 -21.41 3.29 3.05
C ALA A 95 -20.16 2.83 2.29
N ALA A 96 -19.24 2.20 2.99
CA ALA A 96 -18.02 1.65 2.43
C ALA A 96 -17.81 0.21 2.88
N GLU A 97 -17.09 -0.55 2.07
CA GLU A 97 -16.56 -1.85 2.44
C GLU A 97 -15.09 -1.94 2.06
N CYS A 98 -14.29 -2.50 2.96
CA CYS A 98 -12.89 -2.83 2.71
C CYS A 98 -12.67 -4.33 2.95
N VAL A 99 -11.99 -4.98 2.03
CA VAL A 99 -11.66 -6.41 2.09
C VAL A 99 -10.15 -6.58 2.09
N ALA A 100 -9.61 -7.36 3.02
CA ALA A 100 -8.23 -7.84 2.98
C ALA A 100 -8.23 -9.35 2.79
N ASP A 101 -7.68 -9.84 1.68
CA ASP A 101 -7.45 -11.25 1.35
C ASP A 101 -5.98 -11.61 1.60
N VAL A 102 -5.71 -12.67 2.34
CA VAL A 102 -4.36 -13.06 2.76
C VAL A 102 -4.01 -14.45 2.22
N ARG A 103 -2.90 -14.52 1.52
CA ARG A 103 -2.32 -15.77 1.00
C ARG A 103 -0.94 -15.94 1.58
N THR A 104 -0.69 -17.03 2.30
CA THR A 104 0.59 -17.26 2.95
C THR A 104 0.95 -18.75 3.01
N ASP A 105 2.26 -19.00 2.95
CA ASP A 105 2.88 -20.30 3.23
C ASP A 105 3.68 -20.30 4.55
N GLY A 106 3.55 -19.23 5.35
CA GLY A 106 4.32 -19.03 6.59
C GLY A 106 5.74 -18.49 6.38
N THR A 107 6.21 -18.38 5.15
CA THR A 107 7.51 -17.79 4.79
C THR A 107 7.32 -16.50 3.99
N GLU A 108 6.36 -16.53 3.08
CA GLU A 108 5.91 -15.38 2.31
C GLU A 108 4.40 -15.19 2.52
N ALA A 109 3.95 -13.96 2.38
CA ALA A 109 2.53 -13.64 2.37
C ALA A 109 2.23 -12.52 1.39
N THR A 110 1.14 -12.65 0.67
CA THR A 110 0.57 -11.59 -0.17
C THR A 110 -0.79 -11.21 0.42
N ILE A 111 -0.92 -9.96 0.82
CA ILE A 111 -2.14 -9.36 1.32
C ILE A 111 -2.68 -8.45 0.22
N ILE A 112 -3.89 -8.70 -0.23
CA ILE A 112 -4.58 -7.90 -1.25
C ILE A 112 -5.70 -7.15 -0.56
N VAL A 113 -5.70 -5.82 -0.67
CA VAL A 113 -6.70 -4.96 -0.07
C VAL A 113 -7.49 -4.27 -1.18
N SER A 114 -8.82 -4.37 -1.11
CA SER A 114 -9.75 -3.66 -1.95
C SER A 114 -10.70 -2.85 -1.08
N ALA A 115 -11.01 -1.62 -1.49
CA ALA A 115 -11.97 -0.77 -0.81
C ALA A 115 -12.90 -0.11 -1.82
N ALA A 116 -14.18 -0.13 -1.54
CA ALA A 116 -15.19 0.48 -2.39
C ALA A 116 -16.30 1.12 -1.55
N THR A 117 -17.03 2.03 -2.17
CA THR A 117 -18.21 2.65 -1.58
C THR A 117 -19.45 2.37 -2.43
N ASN A 118 -20.62 2.68 -1.90
CA ASN A 118 -21.86 2.69 -2.64
C ASN A 118 -22.05 3.98 -3.48
N PHE A 119 -21.06 4.90 -3.48
CA PHE A 119 -21.12 6.13 -4.26
C PHE A 119 -21.07 5.85 -5.77
N VAL A 120 -21.99 6.39 -6.53
CA VAL A 120 -22.03 6.39 -7.99
C VAL A 120 -21.71 7.79 -8.50
N ASN A 121 -22.47 8.78 -8.03
CA ASN A 121 -22.25 10.20 -8.29
C ASN A 121 -22.91 11.02 -7.17
N TYR A 122 -22.85 12.35 -7.24
CA TYR A 122 -23.34 13.24 -6.18
C TYR A 122 -24.87 13.24 -5.98
N HIS A 123 -25.63 12.61 -6.86
CA HIS A 123 -27.07 12.38 -6.73
C HIS A 123 -27.44 10.91 -6.44
N ASP A 124 -26.46 9.99 -6.53
CA ASP A 124 -26.71 8.56 -6.51
C ASP A 124 -25.70 7.82 -5.65
N VAL A 125 -26.18 7.16 -4.61
CA VAL A 125 -25.44 6.28 -3.71
C VAL A 125 -26.01 4.86 -3.72
N SER A 126 -26.65 4.44 -4.83
CA SER A 126 -27.23 3.11 -4.98
C SER A 126 -26.23 2.01 -5.34
N GLY A 127 -24.95 2.35 -5.50
CA GLY A 127 -23.91 1.37 -5.84
C GLY A 127 -23.74 0.29 -4.78
N ASN A 128 -23.17 -0.84 -5.18
CA ASN A 128 -22.91 -1.98 -4.31
C ASN A 128 -21.40 -2.11 -4.03
N ALA A 129 -20.97 -1.66 -2.84
CA ALA A 129 -19.56 -1.73 -2.41
C ALA A 129 -19.04 -3.17 -2.36
N ALA A 130 -19.84 -4.12 -1.86
CA ALA A 130 -19.46 -5.53 -1.75
C ALA A 130 -19.24 -6.16 -3.13
N GLN A 131 -20.13 -5.86 -4.10
CA GLN A 131 -19.97 -6.39 -5.46
C GLN A 131 -18.72 -5.82 -6.13
N ARG A 132 -18.46 -4.50 -5.99
CA ARG A 132 -17.24 -3.87 -6.53
C ARG A 132 -15.98 -4.51 -5.96
N ASN A 133 -15.93 -4.75 -4.64
CA ASN A 133 -14.80 -5.43 -4.02
C ASN A 133 -14.65 -6.87 -4.50
N ALA A 134 -15.76 -7.62 -4.63
CA ALA A 134 -15.73 -8.97 -5.15
C ALA A 134 -15.17 -9.01 -6.57
N ASP A 135 -15.53 -8.07 -7.44
CA ASP A 135 -15.03 -7.96 -8.81
C ASP A 135 -13.52 -7.70 -8.83
N TYR A 136 -13.01 -6.75 -8.02
CA TYR A 136 -11.58 -6.47 -7.91
C TYR A 136 -10.80 -7.68 -7.37
N ILE A 137 -11.25 -8.31 -6.30
CA ILE A 137 -10.58 -9.48 -5.70
C ILE A 137 -10.60 -10.66 -6.68
N ASN A 138 -11.73 -10.94 -7.34
CA ASN A 138 -11.85 -12.03 -8.30
C ASN A 138 -10.93 -11.85 -9.52
N LYS A 139 -10.76 -10.62 -9.99
CA LYS A 139 -9.84 -10.27 -11.08
C LYS A 139 -8.40 -10.71 -10.80
N VAL A 140 -7.97 -10.61 -9.54
CA VAL A 140 -6.59 -10.89 -9.13
C VAL A 140 -6.42 -12.21 -8.38
N LYS A 141 -7.50 -12.94 -8.15
CA LYS A 141 -7.55 -14.12 -7.26
C LYS A 141 -6.51 -15.19 -7.59
N LEU A 142 -6.23 -15.41 -8.86
CA LEU A 142 -5.29 -16.44 -9.33
C LEU A 142 -3.92 -15.89 -9.72
N MET A 143 -3.69 -14.59 -9.57
CA MET A 143 -2.42 -13.97 -9.93
C MET A 143 -1.38 -14.18 -8.83
N SER A 144 -0.17 -14.52 -9.23
CA SER A 144 1.00 -14.49 -8.34
C SER A 144 1.40 -13.05 -8.01
N TYR A 145 2.17 -12.88 -6.93
CA TYR A 145 2.75 -11.57 -6.59
C TYR A 145 3.53 -10.97 -7.77
N ALA A 146 4.35 -11.76 -8.45
CA ALA A 146 5.15 -11.29 -9.59
C ALA A 146 4.28 -10.80 -10.77
N GLN A 147 3.14 -11.44 -11.02
CA GLN A 147 2.20 -10.98 -12.03
C GLN A 147 1.52 -9.66 -11.65
N LEU A 148 1.12 -9.52 -10.38
CA LEU A 148 0.53 -8.27 -9.85
C LEU A 148 1.54 -7.12 -9.92
N GLU A 149 2.78 -7.33 -9.49
CA GLU A 149 3.85 -6.34 -9.54
C GLU A 149 4.14 -5.90 -10.98
N LYS A 150 4.29 -6.85 -11.91
CA LYS A 150 4.53 -6.56 -13.33
C LYS A 150 3.42 -5.67 -13.92
N ARG A 151 2.16 -6.05 -13.71
CA ARG A 151 0.99 -5.29 -14.21
C ARG A 151 0.93 -3.87 -13.62
N HIS A 152 1.19 -3.74 -12.33
CA HIS A 152 1.27 -2.46 -11.65
C HIS A 152 2.34 -1.57 -12.27
N VAL A 153 3.58 -2.07 -12.38
CA VAL A 153 4.72 -1.30 -12.92
C VAL A 153 4.47 -0.88 -14.37
N GLU A 154 3.98 -1.78 -15.23
CA GLU A 154 3.68 -1.48 -16.63
C GLU A 154 2.60 -0.38 -16.77
N ALA A 155 1.54 -0.44 -15.97
CA ALA A 155 0.48 0.56 -16.00
C ALA A 155 0.94 1.92 -15.44
N TYR A 156 1.69 1.91 -14.34
CA TYR A 156 2.24 3.11 -13.72
C TYR A 156 3.25 3.82 -14.62
N GLN A 157 4.19 3.08 -15.21
CA GLN A 157 5.24 3.67 -16.04
C GLN A 157 4.71 4.34 -17.30
N LYS A 158 3.60 3.89 -17.86
CA LYS A 158 2.94 4.56 -19.00
C LYS A 158 2.53 6.01 -18.67
N GLN A 159 2.23 6.30 -17.40
CA GLN A 159 1.86 7.64 -16.96
C GLN A 159 3.08 8.39 -16.42
N PHE A 160 3.85 7.78 -15.52
CA PHE A 160 4.99 8.41 -14.88
C PHE A 160 6.09 8.84 -15.86
N ALA A 161 6.33 8.08 -16.93
CA ALA A 161 7.36 8.40 -17.92
C ALA A 161 7.00 9.57 -18.85
N THR A 162 5.79 10.11 -18.78
CA THR A 162 5.37 11.23 -19.64
C THR A 162 6.01 12.56 -19.25
N SER A 163 6.45 12.72 -18.01
CA SER A 163 7.12 13.92 -17.52
C SER A 163 8.20 13.55 -16.52
N SER A 164 9.38 14.16 -16.63
CA SER A 164 10.47 13.98 -15.67
C SER A 164 11.36 15.21 -15.62
N LEU A 165 11.89 15.50 -14.44
CA LEU A 165 12.93 16.51 -14.24
C LEU A 165 14.23 15.80 -13.83
N VAL A 166 15.30 16.10 -14.58
CA VAL A 166 16.65 15.63 -14.27
C VAL A 166 17.54 16.85 -14.06
N LEU A 167 18.17 16.93 -12.92
CA LEU A 167 19.10 18.01 -12.55
C LEU A 167 20.45 17.38 -12.12
N PRO A 168 21.54 18.16 -12.15
CA PRO A 168 22.85 17.66 -11.72
C PRO A 168 22.80 17.08 -10.31
N THR A 169 23.56 16.01 -10.09
CA THR A 169 23.69 15.34 -8.79
C THR A 169 25.01 15.69 -8.15
N ASP A 170 25.05 15.72 -6.81
CA ASP A 170 26.26 15.84 -6.00
C ASP A 170 26.36 14.68 -4.99
N ALA A 171 27.33 14.73 -4.10
CA ALA A 171 27.56 13.70 -3.09
C ALA A 171 26.37 13.55 -2.12
N ASN A 172 25.53 14.59 -1.94
CA ASN A 172 24.36 14.53 -1.07
C ASN A 172 23.28 13.58 -1.62
N ALA A 173 23.24 13.36 -2.92
CA ALA A 173 22.26 12.46 -3.56
C ALA A 173 22.33 11.00 -3.04
N SER A 174 23.46 10.59 -2.48
CA SER A 174 23.64 9.27 -1.85
C SER A 174 23.14 9.16 -0.41
N LEU A 175 22.81 10.30 0.23
CA LEU A 175 22.32 10.32 1.61
C LEU A 175 20.83 9.96 1.68
N PRO A 176 20.38 9.41 2.83
CA PRO A 176 18.95 9.24 3.09
C PRO A 176 18.19 10.58 3.01
N THR A 177 16.95 10.55 2.54
CA THR A 177 16.14 11.75 2.28
C THR A 177 15.99 12.66 3.50
N ASN A 178 15.83 12.11 4.71
CA ASN A 178 15.76 12.90 5.94
C ASN A 178 17.04 13.71 6.19
N GLN A 179 18.22 13.14 5.96
CA GLN A 179 19.50 13.84 6.10
C GLN A 179 19.69 14.92 5.02
N ARG A 180 19.21 14.66 3.81
CA ARG A 180 19.21 15.65 2.72
C ARG A 180 18.33 16.84 3.05
N LEU A 181 17.13 16.59 3.60
CA LEU A 181 16.21 17.65 4.03
C LEU A 181 16.82 18.55 5.11
N GLU A 182 17.45 17.95 6.13
CA GLU A 182 18.13 18.71 7.20
C GLU A 182 19.22 19.65 6.68
N LYS A 183 19.93 19.22 5.63
CA LYS A 183 21.04 19.98 5.03
C LYS A 183 20.62 20.90 3.87
N PHE A 184 19.37 20.83 3.43
CA PHE A 184 18.93 21.42 2.16
C PHE A 184 19.12 22.92 2.08
N ALA A 185 18.78 23.67 3.13
CA ALA A 185 18.86 25.14 3.17
C ALA A 185 20.31 25.66 2.97
N GLY A 186 21.32 24.92 3.38
CA GLY A 186 22.74 25.26 3.25
C GLY A 186 23.44 24.56 2.08
N SER A 187 22.72 23.79 1.28
CA SER A 187 23.28 22.98 0.19
C SER A 187 22.79 23.48 -1.18
N LYS A 188 23.49 23.03 -2.24
CA LYS A 188 23.04 23.17 -3.63
C LYS A 188 22.54 21.82 -4.17
N ASP A 189 21.82 21.04 -3.34
CA ASP A 189 21.33 19.72 -3.70
C ASP A 189 20.22 19.80 -4.77
N MET A 190 20.61 20.00 -6.03
CA MET A 190 19.67 20.08 -7.16
C MET A 190 18.97 18.75 -7.41
N ALA A 191 19.60 17.63 -7.05
CA ALA A 191 18.97 16.31 -7.15
C ALA A 191 17.77 16.17 -6.18
N MET A 192 17.78 16.89 -5.05
CA MET A 192 16.64 16.94 -4.13
C MET A 192 15.46 17.71 -4.74
N VAL A 193 15.73 18.79 -5.49
CA VAL A 193 14.71 19.53 -6.25
C VAL A 193 14.07 18.62 -7.31
N ALA A 194 14.90 17.88 -8.06
CA ALA A 194 14.41 16.91 -9.03
C ALA A 194 13.61 15.78 -8.38
N LEU A 195 14.02 15.31 -7.20
CA LEU A 195 13.29 14.32 -6.43
C LEU A 195 11.91 14.83 -6.03
N MET A 196 11.82 16.05 -5.52
CA MET A 196 10.54 16.68 -5.12
C MET A 196 9.59 16.84 -6.31
N TYR A 197 10.10 17.29 -7.48
CA TYR A 197 9.32 17.38 -8.70
C TYR A 197 8.78 16.03 -9.17
N ASN A 198 9.63 14.99 -9.18
CA ASN A 198 9.24 13.65 -9.66
C ASN A 198 8.36 12.90 -8.67
N TYR A 199 8.31 13.33 -7.41
CA TYR A 199 7.45 12.71 -6.39
C TYR A 199 5.99 13.21 -6.50
N GLY A 200 5.75 14.40 -6.98
CA GLY A 200 4.43 14.99 -7.16
C GLY A 200 4.33 16.42 -6.81
#